data_00352bcae9ddf70693a502193c429ce4
#
_entry.id   00352bcae9ddf70693a502193c429ce4
#
_cell.length_a   1.000
_cell.length_b   1.000
_cell.length_c   1.000
_cell.angle_alpha   90.00
_cell.angle_beta   90.00
_cell.angle_gamma   90.00
#
_symmetry.space_group_name_H-M   'P 1'
#
loop_
_entity.id
_entity.type
_entity.pdbx_description
1 polymer ?
#
loop_
_entity_poly.entity_id
_entity_poly.type
_entity_poly.pdbx_seq_one_letter_code
_entity_poly.pdbx_strand_id
1 'polypeptide(L)'
;MVTSGTRALAHARLRACGLPIPETFVGAEDVQGGKPDPECYLRGAKLLGVRPDRCVVVEDAPSGIAAGRAAGATVVAVTTTHPAPELSDANAVTEAVGSLQAHLETNPDGFALELVINRR
;
A
#
# COMPACT_ATOMS: atom_id res chain seq x y z
N MET A 1 6.93 -0.72 3.49
CA MET A 1 5.78 -0.06 4.17
C MET A 1 5.84 1.43 3.91
N VAL A 2 4.70 2.04 3.60
CA VAL A 2 4.57 3.49 3.39
C VAL A 2 3.51 4.01 4.35
N THR A 3 3.83 5.02 5.13
CA THR A 3 2.91 5.60 6.13
C THR A 3 3.01 7.11 6.20
N SER A 4 1.91 7.79 6.52
CA SER A 4 1.89 9.23 6.83
C SER A 4 2.35 9.54 8.27
N GLY A 5 2.50 8.53 9.10
CA GLY A 5 3.04 8.67 10.45
C GLY A 5 4.57 8.77 10.46
N THR A 6 5.10 9.23 11.58
CA THR A 6 6.54 9.22 11.80
C THR A 6 7.07 7.79 11.91
N ARG A 7 8.34 7.60 11.58
CA ARG A 7 9.03 6.31 11.71
C ARG A 7 8.94 5.77 13.15
N ALA A 8 9.18 6.63 14.14
CA ALA A 8 9.10 6.24 15.54
C ALA A 8 7.72 5.72 15.94
N LEU A 9 6.65 6.40 15.53
CA LEU A 9 5.29 5.99 15.83
C LEU A 9 4.92 4.68 15.12
N ALA A 10 5.25 4.54 13.84
CA ALA A 10 4.97 3.33 13.07
C ALA A 10 5.71 2.11 13.64
N HIS A 11 6.99 2.27 13.98
CA HIS A 11 7.78 1.19 14.60
C HIS A 11 7.21 0.78 15.96
N ALA A 12 6.80 1.75 16.79
CA ALA A 12 6.17 1.46 18.09
C ALA A 12 4.88 0.65 17.93
N ARG A 13 4.03 1.02 16.96
CA ARG A 13 2.78 0.30 16.65
C ARG A 13 3.04 -1.12 16.14
N LEU A 14 3.99 -1.29 15.22
CA LEU A 14 4.35 -2.62 14.70
C LEU A 14 4.84 -3.53 15.83
N ARG A 15 5.74 -3.03 16.68
CA ARG A 15 6.24 -3.78 17.84
C ARG A 15 5.13 -4.15 18.81
N ALA A 16 4.22 -3.23 19.11
CA ALA A 16 3.09 -3.47 20.01
C ALA A 16 2.15 -4.57 19.48
N CYS A 17 2.04 -4.71 18.15
CA CYS A 17 1.27 -5.77 17.49
C CYS A 17 2.06 -7.06 17.25
N GLY A 18 3.33 -7.13 17.66
CA GLY A 18 4.18 -8.29 17.39
C GLY A 18 4.53 -8.46 15.90
N LEU A 19 4.42 -7.40 15.11
CA LEU A 19 4.70 -7.43 13.68
C LEU A 19 6.17 -7.05 13.40
N PRO A 20 6.80 -7.67 12.38
CA PRO A 20 8.14 -7.30 11.99
C PRO A 20 8.19 -5.88 11.41
N ILE A 21 9.31 -5.19 11.62
CA ILE A 21 9.57 -3.91 10.98
C ILE A 21 10.10 -4.17 9.58
N PRO A 22 9.41 -3.70 8.52
CA PRO A 22 9.88 -3.87 7.15
C PRO A 22 11.20 -3.14 6.92
N GLU A 23 12.11 -3.76 6.18
CA GLU A 23 13.39 -3.15 5.79
C GLU A 23 13.15 -1.92 4.90
N THR A 24 12.26 -2.04 3.91
CA THR A 24 11.84 -0.91 3.08
C THR A 24 10.72 -0.14 3.76
N PHE A 25 11.02 1.09 4.15
CA PHE A 25 10.13 1.93 4.91
C PHE A 25 10.18 3.39 4.44
N VAL A 26 8.99 3.98 4.25
CA VAL A 26 8.80 5.41 3.97
C VAL A 26 7.87 5.99 5.02
N GLY A 27 8.35 6.92 5.81
CA GLY A 27 7.60 7.64 6.83
C GLY A 27 7.41 9.11 6.49
N ALA A 28 6.78 9.85 7.39
CA ALA A 28 6.53 11.29 7.22
C ALA A 28 7.82 12.10 7.01
N GLU A 29 8.92 11.69 7.65
CA GLU A 29 10.22 12.36 7.55
C GLU A 29 10.90 12.20 6.20
N ASP A 30 10.48 11.21 5.42
CA ASP A 30 11.13 10.84 4.16
C ASP A 30 10.55 11.57 2.95
N VAL A 31 9.48 12.34 3.12
CA VAL A 31 8.78 13.04 2.03
C VAL A 31 8.55 14.50 2.37
N GLN A 32 8.46 15.34 1.33
CA GLN A 32 8.09 16.75 1.47
C GLN A 32 6.58 16.93 1.30
N GLY A 33 5.96 16.21 0.34
CA GLY A 33 4.53 16.21 0.09
C GLY A 33 3.83 15.02 0.73
N GLY A 34 2.86 15.30 1.62
CA GLY A 34 1.97 14.27 2.18
C GLY A 34 0.87 13.88 1.20
N LYS A 35 0.22 12.72 1.44
CA LYS A 35 -0.95 12.26 0.67
C LYS A 35 -2.01 13.37 0.59
N PRO A 36 -2.58 13.66 -0.56
CA PRO A 36 -2.67 12.86 -1.78
C PRO A 36 -1.49 12.98 -2.76
N ASP A 37 -0.40 13.67 -2.40
CA ASP A 37 0.81 13.71 -3.23
C ASP A 37 1.37 12.29 -3.41
N PRO A 38 1.75 11.87 -4.64
CA PRO A 38 2.25 10.53 -4.90
C PRO A 38 3.67 10.26 -4.39
N GLU A 39 4.38 11.25 -3.86
CA GLU A 39 5.80 11.18 -3.50
C GLU A 39 6.13 9.95 -2.63
N CYS A 40 5.30 9.66 -1.63
CA CYS A 40 5.53 8.55 -0.71
C CYS A 40 5.54 7.18 -1.42
N TYR A 41 4.64 6.97 -2.38
CA TYR A 41 4.57 5.71 -3.13
C TYR A 41 5.62 5.62 -4.23
N LEU A 42 5.92 6.72 -4.90
CA LEU A 42 7.03 6.79 -5.86
C LEU A 42 8.35 6.46 -5.17
N ARG A 43 8.56 7.00 -3.97
CA ARG A 43 9.74 6.71 -3.15
C ARG A 43 9.78 5.25 -2.70
N GLY A 44 8.66 4.69 -2.25
CA GLY A 44 8.56 3.29 -1.88
C GLY A 44 8.89 2.35 -3.03
N ALA A 45 8.33 2.59 -4.21
CA ALA A 45 8.61 1.83 -5.42
C ALA A 45 10.11 1.90 -5.80
N LYS A 46 10.70 3.09 -5.73
CA LYS A 46 12.13 3.29 -6.00
C LYS A 46 13.01 2.49 -5.03
N LEU A 47 12.70 2.49 -3.75
CA LEU A 47 13.44 1.72 -2.74
C LEU A 47 13.32 0.20 -2.97
N LEU A 48 12.19 -0.28 -3.49
CA LEU A 48 12.00 -1.66 -3.88
C LEU A 48 12.67 -2.01 -5.23
N GLY A 49 13.13 -1.04 -5.98
CA GLY A 49 13.66 -1.23 -7.33
C GLY A 49 12.60 -1.68 -8.34
N VAL A 50 11.33 -1.31 -8.12
CA VAL A 50 10.19 -1.72 -8.95
C VAL A 50 9.50 -0.48 -9.51
N ARG A 51 9.03 -0.56 -10.75
CA ARG A 51 8.23 0.52 -11.36
C ARG A 51 6.90 0.65 -10.62
N PRO A 52 6.38 1.88 -10.40
CA PRO A 52 5.09 2.08 -9.73
C PRO A 52 3.92 1.33 -10.37
N ASP A 53 3.87 1.23 -11.70
CA ASP A 53 2.83 0.50 -12.44
C ASP A 53 2.88 -1.03 -12.25
N ARG A 54 3.93 -1.53 -11.60
CA ARG A 54 4.10 -2.92 -11.18
C ARG A 54 3.88 -3.12 -9.68
N CYS A 55 3.42 -2.08 -8.99
CA CYS A 55 3.13 -2.11 -7.56
C CYS A 55 1.63 -2.18 -7.31
N VAL A 56 1.26 -2.83 -6.22
CA VAL A 56 -0.06 -2.73 -5.62
C VAL A 56 0.05 -1.95 -4.33
N VAL A 57 -0.76 -0.92 -4.19
CA VAL A 57 -0.93 -0.14 -2.96
C VAL A 57 -2.17 -0.65 -2.24
N VAL A 58 -2.04 -0.95 -0.95
CA VAL A 58 -3.17 -1.26 -0.07
C VAL A 58 -3.40 -0.05 0.83
N GLU A 59 -4.61 0.50 0.79
CA GLU A 59 -4.98 1.75 1.46
C GLU A 59 -6.36 1.68 2.12
N ASP A 60 -6.58 2.55 3.10
CA ASP A 60 -7.84 2.64 3.85
C ASP A 60 -8.49 4.03 3.78
N ALA A 61 -7.83 5.01 3.16
CA ALA A 61 -8.27 6.40 3.13
C ALA A 61 -8.29 6.99 1.71
N PRO A 62 -9.24 7.89 1.40
CA PRO A 62 -9.35 8.54 0.08
C PRO A 62 -8.06 9.24 -0.36
N SER A 63 -7.37 9.94 0.54
CA SER A 63 -6.10 10.62 0.23
C SER A 63 -4.99 9.66 -0.16
N GLY A 64 -4.94 8.48 0.48
CA GLY A 64 -3.97 7.44 0.15
C GLY A 64 -4.28 6.76 -1.17
N ILE A 65 -5.56 6.55 -1.49
CA ILE A 65 -6.00 6.04 -2.80
C ILE A 65 -5.60 7.01 -3.91
N ALA A 66 -5.86 8.31 -3.72
CA ALA A 66 -5.47 9.33 -4.68
C ALA A 66 -3.95 9.36 -4.91
N ALA A 67 -3.15 9.27 -3.84
CA ALA A 67 -1.69 9.22 -3.92
C ALA A 67 -1.20 7.96 -4.67
N GLY A 68 -1.75 6.78 -4.38
CA GLY A 68 -1.40 5.53 -5.04
C GLY A 68 -1.72 5.56 -6.54
N ARG A 69 -2.89 6.07 -6.90
CA ARG A 69 -3.28 6.23 -8.30
C ARG A 69 -2.42 7.26 -9.03
N ALA A 70 -2.14 8.40 -8.40
CA ALA A 70 -1.27 9.42 -8.96
C ALA A 70 0.18 8.90 -9.18
N ALA A 71 0.64 7.96 -8.37
CA ALA A 71 1.90 7.28 -8.56
C ALA A 71 1.88 6.27 -9.73
N GLY A 72 0.71 5.92 -10.26
CA GLY A 72 0.53 4.94 -11.32
C GLY A 72 0.39 3.50 -10.84
N ALA A 73 0.23 3.28 -9.53
CA ALA A 73 0.05 1.95 -8.95
C ALA A 73 -1.40 1.46 -9.07
N THR A 74 -1.58 0.16 -9.00
CA THR A 74 -2.90 -0.45 -8.73
C THR A 74 -3.23 -0.27 -7.25
N VAL A 75 -4.43 0.19 -6.94
CA VAL A 75 -4.83 0.44 -5.55
C VAL A 75 -5.96 -0.51 -5.14
N VAL A 76 -5.75 -1.22 -4.05
CA VAL A 76 -6.78 -1.99 -3.35
C VAL A 76 -7.11 -1.29 -2.04
N ALA A 77 -8.35 -0.94 -1.84
CA ALA A 77 -8.80 -0.30 -0.61
C ALA A 77 -9.38 -1.30 0.39
N VAL A 78 -9.18 -1.01 1.67
CA VAL A 78 -9.76 -1.76 2.79
C VAL A 78 -10.66 -0.85 3.62
N THR A 79 -11.85 -1.35 4.01
CA THR A 79 -12.87 -0.55 4.70
C THR A 79 -12.66 -0.48 6.23
N THR A 80 -11.41 -0.41 6.67
CA THR A 80 -11.07 -0.40 8.10
C THR A 80 -11.34 0.95 8.78
N THR A 81 -11.23 2.06 8.05
CA THR A 81 -11.39 3.43 8.59
C THR A 81 -12.43 4.26 7.85
N HIS A 82 -12.79 3.89 6.63
CA HIS A 82 -13.77 4.59 5.80
C HIS A 82 -14.74 3.59 5.16
N PRO A 83 -16.01 3.98 4.94
CA PRO A 83 -16.97 3.13 4.27
C PRO A 83 -16.67 2.99 2.77
N ALA A 84 -17.07 1.88 2.17
CA ALA A 84 -16.79 1.54 0.78
C ALA A 84 -17.15 2.65 -0.25
N PRO A 85 -18.26 3.40 -0.11
CA PRO A 85 -18.55 4.47 -1.06
C PRO A 85 -17.48 5.58 -1.14
N GLU A 86 -16.81 5.87 -0.02
CA GLU A 86 -15.73 6.87 0.02
C GLU A 86 -14.41 6.35 -0.60
N LEU A 87 -14.30 5.05 -0.81
CA LEU A 87 -13.11 4.36 -1.34
C LEU A 87 -13.28 3.94 -2.81
N SER A 88 -14.34 4.41 -3.47
CA SER A 88 -14.72 3.99 -4.83
C SER A 88 -13.70 4.31 -5.92
N ASP A 89 -12.76 5.21 -5.66
CA ASP A 89 -11.67 5.53 -6.59
C ASP A 89 -10.56 4.46 -6.63
N ALA A 90 -10.58 3.49 -5.74
CA ALA A 90 -9.67 2.35 -5.78
C ALA A 90 -10.04 1.37 -6.92
N ASN A 91 -9.07 0.60 -7.39
CA ASN A 91 -9.29 -0.45 -8.40
C ASN A 91 -10.14 -1.61 -7.85
N ALA A 92 -10.03 -1.88 -6.55
CA ALA A 92 -10.84 -2.86 -5.84
C ALA A 92 -11.01 -2.45 -4.38
N VAL A 93 -12.10 -2.90 -3.75
CA VAL A 93 -12.39 -2.65 -2.34
C VAL A 93 -12.69 -3.98 -1.64
N THR A 94 -12.13 -4.16 -0.46
CA THR A 94 -12.39 -5.32 0.41
C THR A 94 -12.53 -4.88 1.86
N GLU A 95 -12.97 -5.78 2.74
CA GLU A 95 -13.24 -5.44 4.14
C GLU A 95 -11.97 -5.27 4.98
N ALA A 96 -10.96 -6.10 4.75
CA ALA A 96 -9.75 -6.13 5.56
C ALA A 96 -8.53 -6.62 4.80
N VAL A 97 -7.34 -6.28 5.28
CA VAL A 97 -6.06 -6.79 4.73
C VAL A 97 -6.00 -8.33 4.81
N GLY A 98 -6.59 -8.94 5.84
CA GLY A 98 -6.64 -10.40 5.99
C GLY A 98 -7.45 -11.12 4.90
N SER A 99 -8.25 -10.39 4.11
CA SER A 99 -8.95 -10.94 2.95
C SER A 99 -8.09 -11.00 1.69
N LEU A 100 -6.87 -10.46 1.75
CA LEU A 100 -5.93 -10.43 0.62
C LEU A 100 -4.97 -11.61 0.71
N GLN A 101 -4.81 -12.32 -0.41
CA GLN A 101 -3.76 -13.33 -0.59
C GLN A 101 -2.89 -12.95 -1.76
N ALA A 102 -1.58 -13.03 -1.57
CA ALA A 102 -0.62 -12.77 -2.62
C ALA A 102 0.00 -14.09 -3.08
N HIS A 103 -0.05 -14.36 -4.36
CA HIS A 103 0.57 -15.51 -5.00
C HIS A 103 1.66 -15.03 -5.94
N LEU A 104 2.85 -15.58 -5.78
CA LEU A 104 3.96 -15.34 -6.70
C LEU A 104 3.97 -16.46 -7.75
N GLU A 105 3.73 -16.09 -8.99
CA GLU A 105 3.86 -16.99 -10.13
C GLU A 105 5.20 -16.76 -10.84
N THR A 106 5.87 -17.83 -11.16
CA THR A 106 7.06 -17.80 -12.00
C THR A 106 6.72 -18.26 -13.40
N ASN A 107 7.13 -17.49 -14.39
CA ASN A 107 6.98 -17.84 -15.80
C ASN A 107 8.32 -17.64 -16.54
N PRO A 108 8.47 -18.11 -17.79
CA PRO A 108 9.71 -17.95 -18.54
C PRO A 108 10.17 -16.50 -18.73
N ASP A 109 9.25 -15.53 -18.64
CA ASP A 109 9.50 -14.11 -18.84
C ASP A 109 9.75 -13.37 -17.51
N GLY A 110 9.71 -14.05 -16.36
CA GLY A 110 9.96 -13.49 -15.03
C GLY A 110 8.97 -13.90 -13.96
N PHE A 111 8.57 -12.93 -13.12
CA PHE A 111 7.65 -13.14 -12.01
C PHE A 111 6.38 -12.33 -12.22
N ALA A 112 5.24 -12.91 -11.86
CA ALA A 112 3.97 -12.21 -11.73
C ALA A 112 3.47 -12.33 -10.29
N LEU A 113 2.97 -11.21 -9.74
CA LEU A 113 2.28 -11.20 -8.45
C LEU A 113 0.78 -11.17 -8.72
N GLU A 114 0.08 -12.21 -8.32
CA GLU A 114 -1.37 -12.26 -8.29
C GLU A 114 -1.86 -11.89 -6.88
N LEU A 115 -2.75 -10.90 -6.81
CA LEU A 115 -3.42 -10.54 -5.56
C LEU A 115 -4.87 -11.00 -5.64
N VAL A 116 -5.23 -11.96 -4.79
CA VAL A 116 -6.59 -12.52 -4.73
C VAL A 116 -7.32 -11.94 -3.53
N ILE A 117 -8.56 -11.47 -3.77
CA ILE A 117 -9.47 -11.02 -2.72
C ILE A 117 -10.41 -12.17 -2.40
N ASN A 118 -10.25 -12.76 -1.23
CA ASN A 118 -11.17 -13.78 -0.74
C ASN A 118 -12.45 -13.10 -0.23
N ARG A 119 -13.53 -13.26 -0.95
CA ARG A 119 -14.86 -12.86 -0.50
C ARG A 119 -15.40 -13.97 0.41
N ARG A 120 -15.71 -13.60 1.61
CA ARG A 120 -16.41 -14.49 2.53
C ARG A 120 -17.89 -14.54 2.19
#